data_5a530257c02b516698f24ed3db1abb6b
#
_entry.id   5a530257c02b516698f24ed3db1abb6b
#
_cell.length_a   1.000
_cell.length_b   1.000
_cell.length_c   1.000
_cell.angle_alpha   90.00
_cell.angle_beta   90.00
_cell.angle_gamma   90.00
#
_symmetry.space_group_name_H-M   'P 1'
#
loop_
_entity.id
_entity.type
_entity.pdbx_description
1 polymer ?
#
loop_
_entity_poly.entity_id
_entity_poly.type
_entity_poly.pdbx_seq_one_letter_code
_entity_poly.pdbx_strand_id
1 'polypeptide(L)'
;MSRTPVWKTIAASLTSDIAEGRYDTGDRLPTEAQLSATHGVNRHTVRRALADLSEQGLVHARRGAGVFVAARPTEYPIGKRVRYHQNISAGGKIPGKQILALTTRVADTQEAEALCLAGGDPVHVYDGLSLADGLPIAVFQSVFPADRFPDMLQALEDTQSVTRALQGLGIPDYTRKWTRLTARRASATQALHLRVTEGAPVMQSVGVNVDPDGGPIEFGRTWFAGDHVTLTLGET
;
A
#
# COMPACT_ATOMS: atom_id res chain seq x y z
N MET A 1 5.11 4.68 -46.30
CA MET A 1 5.14 3.90 -45.04
C MET A 1 5.91 4.69 -44.00
N SER A 2 5.27 5.15 -42.94
CA SER A 2 5.95 5.94 -41.90
C SER A 2 6.88 5.00 -41.09
N ARG A 3 8.15 5.31 -41.10
CA ARG A 3 9.18 4.53 -40.37
C ARG A 3 8.96 4.70 -38.86
N THR A 4 8.67 3.61 -38.13
CA THR A 4 8.49 3.64 -36.68
C THR A 4 9.71 4.31 -36.02
N PRO A 5 9.51 5.32 -35.16
CA PRO A 5 10.63 5.97 -34.49
C PRO A 5 11.42 4.98 -33.62
N VAL A 6 12.74 5.05 -33.67
CA VAL A 6 13.65 4.12 -33.00
C VAL A 6 13.39 4.03 -31.49
N TRP A 7 13.02 5.12 -30.83
CA TRP A 7 12.68 5.10 -29.42
C TRP A 7 11.46 4.21 -29.09
N LYS A 8 10.47 4.12 -30.04
CA LYS A 8 9.32 3.19 -29.88
C LYS A 8 9.74 1.74 -29.98
N THR A 9 10.70 1.43 -30.84
CA THR A 9 11.25 0.06 -30.94
C THR A 9 11.98 -0.34 -29.66
N ILE A 10 12.72 0.59 -29.05
CA ILE A 10 13.40 0.36 -27.76
C ILE A 10 12.36 0.16 -26.66
N ALA A 11 11.34 1.02 -26.58
CA ALA A 11 10.28 0.88 -25.60
C ALA A 11 9.55 -0.47 -25.75
N ALA A 12 9.20 -0.87 -26.96
CA ALA A 12 8.56 -2.16 -27.24
C ALA A 12 9.45 -3.37 -26.85
N SER A 13 10.76 -3.29 -27.13
CA SER A 13 11.71 -4.33 -26.72
C SER A 13 11.77 -4.48 -25.20
N LEU A 14 11.88 -3.38 -24.46
CA LEU A 14 11.92 -3.41 -23.01
C LEU A 14 10.57 -3.88 -22.41
N THR A 15 9.44 -3.50 -23.01
CA THR A 15 8.12 -4.02 -22.63
C THR A 15 8.04 -5.53 -22.77
N SER A 16 8.57 -6.09 -23.89
CA SER A 16 8.63 -7.54 -24.11
C SER A 16 9.52 -8.22 -23.09
N ASP A 17 10.71 -7.64 -22.81
CA ASP A 17 11.65 -8.18 -21.84
C ASP A 17 11.05 -8.25 -20.43
N ILE A 18 10.27 -7.24 -20.03
CA ILE A 18 9.52 -7.21 -18.77
C ILE A 18 8.40 -8.27 -18.79
N ALA A 19 7.63 -8.34 -19.87
CA ALA A 19 6.53 -9.29 -19.99
C ALA A 19 7.00 -10.77 -20.01
N GLU A 20 8.18 -11.03 -20.54
CA GLU A 20 8.82 -12.35 -20.60
C GLU A 20 9.59 -12.71 -19.33
N GLY A 21 9.60 -11.83 -18.31
CA GLY A 21 10.26 -12.07 -17.02
C GLY A 21 11.79 -11.94 -17.07
N ARG A 22 12.37 -11.24 -18.06
CA ARG A 22 13.81 -10.92 -18.06
C ARG A 22 14.14 -9.86 -17.02
N TYR A 23 13.18 -9.05 -16.69
CA TYR A 23 13.21 -8.09 -15.58
C TYR A 23 11.97 -8.27 -14.74
N ASP A 24 12.17 -8.66 -13.49
CA ASP A 24 11.08 -8.80 -12.53
C ASP A 24 10.69 -7.43 -11.94
N THR A 25 9.51 -7.39 -11.34
CA THR A 25 9.03 -6.23 -10.60
C THR A 25 10.04 -5.79 -9.53
N GLY A 26 10.45 -4.53 -9.59
CA GLY A 26 11.46 -3.96 -8.69
C GLY A 26 12.89 -4.07 -9.20
N ASP A 27 13.14 -4.80 -10.29
CA ASP A 27 14.45 -4.88 -10.90
C ASP A 27 14.87 -3.54 -11.51
N ARG A 28 16.16 -3.28 -11.42
CA ARG A 28 16.76 -2.13 -12.06
C ARG A 28 17.01 -2.41 -13.54
N LEU A 29 16.43 -1.59 -14.42
CA LEU A 29 16.78 -1.63 -15.83
C LEU A 29 18.24 -1.20 -16.06
N PRO A 30 18.85 -1.64 -17.16
CA PRO A 30 20.17 -1.16 -17.57
C PRO A 30 20.18 0.38 -17.67
N THR A 31 21.32 0.97 -17.36
CA THR A 31 21.49 2.44 -17.40
C THR A 31 21.29 3.00 -18.80
N GLU A 32 20.97 4.30 -18.90
CA GLU A 32 20.86 5.00 -20.20
C GLU A 32 22.11 4.76 -21.08
N ALA A 33 23.30 4.69 -20.47
CA ALA A 33 24.54 4.44 -21.18
C ALA A 33 24.63 3.01 -21.75
N GLN A 34 24.23 2.02 -20.95
CA GLN A 34 24.21 0.62 -21.37
C GLN A 34 23.17 0.40 -22.49
N LEU A 35 21.95 0.91 -22.31
CA LEU A 35 20.90 0.83 -23.35
C LEU A 35 21.32 1.55 -24.63
N SER A 36 22.00 2.71 -24.52
CA SER A 36 22.55 3.46 -25.65
C SER A 36 23.56 2.62 -26.44
N ALA A 37 24.44 1.95 -25.72
CA ALA A 37 25.44 1.05 -26.35
C ALA A 37 24.79 -0.18 -27.01
N THR A 38 23.84 -0.83 -26.30
CA THR A 38 23.15 -2.03 -26.80
C THR A 38 22.33 -1.76 -28.06
N HIS A 39 21.66 -0.61 -28.14
CA HIS A 39 20.80 -0.27 -29.28
C HIS A 39 21.48 0.61 -30.33
N GLY A 40 22.74 1.01 -30.14
CA GLY A 40 23.49 1.83 -31.09
C GLY A 40 22.89 3.23 -31.29
N VAL A 41 22.29 3.82 -30.27
CA VAL A 41 21.60 5.11 -30.35
C VAL A 41 22.15 6.11 -29.33
N ASN A 42 21.78 7.39 -29.47
CA ASN A 42 22.15 8.40 -28.48
C ASN A 42 21.28 8.28 -27.20
N ARG A 43 21.76 8.84 -26.09
CA ARG A 43 21.08 8.82 -24.78
C ARG A 43 19.71 9.51 -24.80
N HIS A 44 19.51 10.52 -25.65
CA HIS A 44 18.20 11.20 -25.75
C HIS A 44 17.11 10.26 -26.30
N THR A 45 17.47 9.38 -27.25
CA THR A 45 16.54 8.37 -27.78
C THR A 45 16.16 7.36 -26.71
N VAL A 46 17.13 6.89 -25.91
CA VAL A 46 16.89 5.99 -24.77
C VAL A 46 16.03 6.68 -23.71
N ARG A 47 16.36 7.92 -23.34
CA ARG A 47 15.58 8.67 -22.34
C ARG A 47 14.13 8.85 -22.74
N ARG A 48 13.88 9.08 -24.04
CA ARG A 48 12.50 9.17 -24.57
C ARG A 48 11.77 7.83 -24.47
N ALA A 49 12.45 6.71 -24.75
CA ALA A 49 11.87 5.37 -24.58
C ALA A 49 11.54 5.07 -23.11
N LEU A 50 12.44 5.41 -22.18
CA LEU A 50 12.21 5.22 -20.74
C LEU A 50 11.11 6.14 -20.21
N ALA A 51 10.99 7.38 -20.73
CA ALA A 51 9.90 8.28 -20.39
C ALA A 51 8.54 7.72 -20.84
N ASP A 52 8.46 7.17 -22.04
CA ASP A 52 7.24 6.52 -22.57
C ASP A 52 6.84 5.31 -21.71
N LEU A 53 7.82 4.47 -21.32
CA LEU A 53 7.56 3.35 -20.40
C LEU A 53 7.09 3.84 -19.02
N SER A 54 7.60 4.98 -18.56
CA SER A 54 7.19 5.58 -17.30
C SER A 54 5.77 6.16 -17.38
N GLU A 55 5.40 6.79 -18.50
CA GLU A 55 4.02 7.25 -18.76
C GLU A 55 3.03 6.08 -18.84
N GLN A 56 3.47 4.93 -19.35
CA GLN A 56 2.69 3.68 -19.36
C GLN A 56 2.64 2.98 -17.98
N GLY A 57 3.37 3.50 -16.97
CA GLY A 57 3.44 2.89 -15.64
C GLY A 57 4.24 1.57 -15.58
N LEU A 58 5.00 1.22 -16.62
CA LEU A 58 5.82 0.00 -16.68
C LEU A 58 7.13 0.14 -15.91
N VAL A 59 7.63 1.36 -15.76
CA VAL A 59 8.86 1.65 -15.02
C VAL A 59 8.71 2.94 -14.21
N HIS A 60 9.55 3.12 -13.20
CA HIS A 60 9.66 4.37 -12.46
C HIS A 60 11.13 4.76 -12.25
N ALA A 61 11.41 6.06 -12.34
CA ALA A 61 12.74 6.59 -12.10
C ALA A 61 12.94 6.91 -10.61
N ARG A 62 14.06 6.45 -10.02
CA ARG A 62 14.53 6.87 -8.68
C ARG A 62 15.76 7.76 -8.86
N ARG A 63 15.65 9.00 -8.37
CA ARG A 63 16.75 9.98 -8.50
C ARG A 63 18.05 9.43 -7.93
N GLY A 64 19.09 9.40 -8.74
CA GLY A 64 20.42 8.87 -8.39
C GLY A 64 20.54 7.34 -8.37
N ALA A 65 19.43 6.60 -8.39
CA ALA A 65 19.43 5.14 -8.32
C ALA A 65 19.18 4.45 -9.66
N GLY A 66 18.50 5.12 -10.61
CA GLY A 66 18.21 4.58 -11.96
C GLY A 66 16.72 4.41 -12.22
N VAL A 67 16.40 3.60 -13.25
CA VAL A 67 15.04 3.25 -13.65
C VAL A 67 14.76 1.81 -13.24
N PHE A 68 13.60 1.57 -12.64
CA PHE A 68 13.18 0.27 -12.09
C PHE A 68 11.86 -0.16 -12.71
N VAL A 69 11.69 -1.48 -12.89
CA VAL A 69 10.40 -2.05 -13.32
C VAL A 69 9.35 -1.74 -12.26
N ALA A 70 8.26 -1.11 -12.70
CA ALA A 70 7.16 -0.79 -11.81
C ALA A 70 6.37 -2.06 -11.45
N ALA A 71 5.99 -2.17 -10.18
CA ALA A 71 4.97 -3.14 -9.80
C ALA A 71 3.66 -2.72 -10.47
N ARG A 72 2.91 -3.65 -11.06
CA ARG A 72 1.50 -3.38 -11.35
C ARG A 72 0.86 -2.98 -10.03
N PRO A 73 0.16 -1.84 -9.97
CA PRO A 73 -0.50 -1.45 -8.73
C PRO A 73 -1.32 -2.61 -8.20
N THR A 74 -1.24 -2.85 -6.90
CA THR A 74 -2.06 -3.86 -6.25
C THR A 74 -3.49 -3.37 -6.22
N GLU A 75 -4.41 -4.07 -6.86
CA GLU A 75 -5.82 -3.77 -6.72
C GLU A 75 -6.26 -4.11 -5.28
N TYR A 76 -6.83 -3.13 -4.62
CA TYR A 76 -7.25 -3.24 -3.23
C TYR A 76 -8.72 -2.84 -3.10
N PRO A 77 -9.64 -3.81 -3.00
CA PRO A 77 -11.06 -3.52 -2.87
C PRO A 77 -11.37 -2.88 -1.52
N ILE A 78 -12.12 -1.77 -1.56
CA ILE A 78 -12.69 -1.10 -0.39
C ILE A 78 -14.20 -1.32 -0.43
N GLY A 79 -14.69 -2.14 0.49
CA GLY A 79 -16.12 -2.47 0.59
C GLY A 79 -16.55 -2.60 2.05
N LYS A 80 -17.69 -3.23 2.27
CA LYS A 80 -18.21 -3.51 3.63
C LYS A 80 -17.28 -4.44 4.43
N ARG A 81 -16.52 -5.32 3.77
CA ARG A 81 -15.56 -6.25 4.40
C ARG A 81 -14.16 -5.99 3.88
N VAL A 82 -13.40 -5.17 4.61
CA VAL A 82 -12.00 -4.91 4.28
C VAL A 82 -11.13 -5.89 5.06
N ARG A 83 -10.72 -6.97 4.40
CA ARG A 83 -9.86 -8.03 4.96
C ARG A 83 -8.53 -8.03 4.23
N TYR A 84 -7.52 -7.40 4.82
CA TYR A 84 -6.22 -7.20 4.18
C TYR A 84 -5.66 -8.49 3.55
N HIS A 85 -5.51 -9.56 4.36
CA HIS A 85 -4.94 -10.81 3.86
C HIS A 85 -5.76 -11.43 2.73
N GLN A 86 -7.09 -11.44 2.86
CA GLN A 86 -7.99 -11.98 1.82
C GLN A 86 -7.91 -11.16 0.53
N ASN A 87 -7.93 -9.82 0.64
CA ASN A 87 -7.88 -8.93 -0.51
C ASN A 87 -6.56 -9.08 -1.30
N ILE A 88 -5.43 -9.16 -0.61
CA ILE A 88 -4.12 -9.32 -1.26
C ILE A 88 -3.98 -10.72 -1.87
N SER A 89 -4.39 -11.78 -1.15
CA SER A 89 -4.34 -13.15 -1.68
C SER A 89 -5.29 -13.36 -2.85
N ALA A 90 -6.47 -12.74 -2.86
CA ALA A 90 -7.40 -12.80 -3.99
C ALA A 90 -6.81 -12.15 -5.26
N GLY A 91 -5.95 -11.14 -5.09
CA GLY A 91 -5.17 -10.54 -6.18
C GLY A 91 -3.93 -11.35 -6.60
N GLY A 92 -3.75 -12.59 -6.10
CA GLY A 92 -2.64 -13.47 -6.43
C GLY A 92 -1.30 -13.06 -5.80
N LYS A 93 -1.31 -12.16 -4.82
CA LYS A 93 -0.10 -11.69 -4.12
C LYS A 93 0.02 -12.29 -2.72
N ILE A 94 1.24 -12.34 -2.21
CA ILE A 94 1.55 -12.82 -0.86
C ILE A 94 1.37 -11.65 0.12
N PRO A 95 0.38 -11.70 1.04
CA PRO A 95 0.20 -10.67 2.04
C PRO A 95 1.26 -10.77 3.14
N GLY A 96 1.77 -9.63 3.57
CA GLY A 96 2.68 -9.52 4.72
C GLY A 96 2.32 -8.34 5.59
N LYS A 97 2.62 -8.42 6.88
CA LYS A 97 2.51 -7.34 7.85
C LYS A 97 3.82 -7.17 8.59
N GLN A 98 4.15 -5.92 8.89
CA GLN A 98 5.26 -5.60 9.78
C GLN A 98 4.73 -4.69 10.88
N ILE A 99 4.92 -5.10 12.12
CA ILE A 99 4.62 -4.28 13.30
C ILE A 99 5.69 -3.20 13.39
N LEU A 100 5.28 -1.94 13.46
CA LEU A 100 6.17 -0.81 13.75
C LEU A 100 6.13 -0.44 15.23
N ALA A 101 4.92 -0.41 15.81
CA ALA A 101 4.73 -0.18 17.24
C ALA A 101 3.39 -0.77 17.71
N LEU A 102 3.37 -1.23 18.96
CA LEU A 102 2.20 -1.58 19.73
C LEU A 102 2.24 -0.78 21.04
N THR A 103 1.26 0.07 21.27
CA THR A 103 1.25 0.98 22.43
C THR A 103 -0.16 1.11 23.03
N THR A 104 -0.22 1.54 24.28
CA THR A 104 -1.47 1.93 24.94
C THR A 104 -1.34 3.39 25.35
N ARG A 105 -2.35 4.19 25.03
CA ARG A 105 -2.42 5.61 25.38
C ARG A 105 -3.85 6.08 25.52
N VAL A 106 -4.06 7.28 26.00
CA VAL A 106 -5.38 7.93 26.00
C VAL A 106 -5.82 8.21 24.55
N ALA A 107 -7.10 8.00 24.27
CA ALA A 107 -7.70 8.31 22.98
C ALA A 107 -7.61 9.82 22.66
N ASP A 108 -7.33 10.15 21.40
CA ASP A 108 -7.54 11.52 20.93
C ASP A 108 -9.05 11.81 20.73
N THR A 109 -9.41 13.07 20.54
CA THR A 109 -10.82 13.50 20.38
C THR A 109 -11.51 12.76 19.22
N GLN A 110 -10.81 12.60 18.09
CA GLN A 110 -11.36 11.93 16.91
C GLN A 110 -11.56 10.43 17.15
N GLU A 111 -10.62 9.81 17.85
CA GLU A 111 -10.68 8.39 18.23
C GLU A 111 -11.81 8.13 19.23
N ALA A 112 -11.92 8.97 20.25
CA ALA A 112 -12.98 8.88 21.24
C ALA A 112 -14.36 9.02 20.60
N GLU A 113 -14.57 10.01 19.75
CA GLU A 113 -15.82 10.18 18.99
C GLU A 113 -16.12 8.97 18.09
N ALA A 114 -15.12 8.49 17.34
CA ALA A 114 -15.29 7.40 16.39
C ALA A 114 -15.59 6.05 17.05
N LEU A 115 -15.00 5.82 18.23
CA LEU A 115 -15.12 4.59 19.00
C LEU A 115 -16.20 4.67 20.11
N CYS A 116 -16.90 5.82 20.23
CA CYS A 116 -17.90 6.07 21.27
C CYS A 116 -17.33 5.93 22.70
N LEU A 117 -16.11 6.43 22.91
CA LEU A 117 -15.41 6.41 24.18
C LEU A 117 -15.62 7.73 24.95
N ALA A 118 -15.47 7.68 26.26
CA ALA A 118 -15.41 8.89 27.09
C ALA A 118 -14.03 9.58 26.94
N GLY A 119 -13.97 10.87 27.27
CA GLY A 119 -12.70 11.58 27.32
C GLY A 119 -11.79 10.98 28.41
N GLY A 120 -10.58 10.59 28.04
CA GLY A 120 -9.63 9.96 28.95
C GLY A 120 -9.55 8.45 28.86
N ASP A 121 -10.49 7.80 28.16
CA ASP A 121 -10.45 6.34 28.01
C ASP A 121 -9.20 5.88 27.26
N PRO A 122 -8.62 4.73 27.68
CA PRO A 122 -7.44 4.18 27.04
C PRO A 122 -7.76 3.47 25.74
N VAL A 123 -6.83 3.53 24.80
CA VAL A 123 -6.86 2.79 23.53
C VAL A 123 -5.55 2.05 23.28
N HIS A 124 -5.65 0.89 22.67
CA HIS A 124 -4.52 0.20 22.08
C HIS A 124 -4.30 0.68 20.66
N VAL A 125 -3.05 0.98 20.32
CA VAL A 125 -2.65 1.47 19.01
C VAL A 125 -1.70 0.48 18.36
N TYR A 126 -2.02 0.10 17.15
CA TYR A 126 -1.18 -0.74 16.29
C TYR A 126 -0.76 0.06 15.07
N ASP A 127 0.52 0.45 15.04
CA ASP A 127 1.16 1.04 13.87
C ASP A 127 1.91 -0.04 13.10
N GLY A 128 1.73 -0.07 11.78
CA GLY A 128 2.36 -1.11 10.97
C GLY A 128 2.43 -0.80 9.48
N LEU A 129 3.09 -1.74 8.77
CA LEU A 129 3.16 -1.76 7.31
C LEU A 129 2.32 -2.92 6.76
N SER A 130 1.69 -2.67 5.64
CA SER A 130 1.07 -3.69 4.80
C SER A 130 1.96 -3.94 3.60
N LEU A 131 2.28 -5.20 3.34
CA LEU A 131 3.22 -5.64 2.31
C LEU A 131 2.51 -6.58 1.33
N ALA A 132 2.69 -6.37 0.03
CA ALA A 132 2.31 -7.31 -1.01
C ALA A 132 3.59 -7.79 -1.73
N ASP A 133 3.85 -9.09 -1.75
CA ASP A 133 5.10 -9.69 -2.26
C ASP A 133 6.36 -9.03 -1.67
N GLY A 134 6.32 -8.69 -0.37
CA GLY A 134 7.42 -8.00 0.32
C GLY A 134 7.56 -6.50 0.01
N LEU A 135 6.78 -5.94 -0.92
CA LEU A 135 6.77 -4.52 -1.22
C LEU A 135 5.81 -3.77 -0.27
N PRO A 136 6.25 -2.71 0.43
CA PRO A 136 5.36 -1.88 1.21
C PRO A 136 4.31 -1.19 0.34
N ILE A 137 3.03 -1.45 0.61
CA ILE A 137 1.91 -0.85 -0.12
C ILE A 137 1.13 0.16 0.70
N ALA A 138 1.18 0.04 2.03
CA ALA A 138 0.53 0.99 2.94
C ALA A 138 1.22 1.05 4.31
N VAL A 139 1.21 2.25 4.90
CA VAL A 139 1.39 2.48 6.35
C VAL A 139 0.02 2.57 6.96
N PHE A 140 -0.19 1.97 8.12
CA PHE A 140 -1.48 2.04 8.79
C PHE A 140 -1.34 2.22 10.29
N GLN A 141 -2.40 2.75 10.89
CA GLN A 141 -2.63 2.82 12.32
C GLN A 141 -4.03 2.29 12.59
N SER A 142 -4.14 1.29 13.45
CA SER A 142 -5.41 0.75 13.96
C SER A 142 -5.51 1.01 15.45
N VAL A 143 -6.65 1.55 15.88
CA VAL A 143 -6.92 1.97 17.26
C VAL A 143 -8.11 1.18 17.79
N PHE A 144 -7.97 0.56 18.96
CA PHE A 144 -8.96 -0.32 19.58
C PHE A 144 -9.28 0.15 20.99
N PRO A 145 -10.55 0.09 21.48
CA PRO A 145 -10.89 0.36 22.87
C PRO A 145 -10.15 -0.60 23.80
N ALA A 146 -9.29 -0.10 24.70
CA ALA A 146 -8.44 -0.97 25.55
C ALA A 146 -9.26 -1.75 26.58
N ASP A 147 -10.27 -1.14 27.18
CA ASP A 147 -11.11 -1.80 28.16
C ASP A 147 -11.96 -2.93 27.55
N ARG A 148 -12.33 -2.79 26.29
CA ARG A 148 -13.08 -3.81 25.56
C ARG A 148 -12.20 -4.98 25.13
N PHE A 149 -10.94 -4.71 24.80
CA PHE A 149 -10.00 -5.68 24.25
C PHE A 149 -8.66 -5.66 25.01
N PRO A 150 -8.64 -6.00 26.31
CA PRO A 150 -7.43 -5.86 27.13
C PRO A 150 -6.23 -6.65 26.58
N ASP A 151 -6.45 -7.78 25.91
CA ASP A 151 -5.41 -8.65 25.37
C ASP A 151 -5.09 -8.37 23.88
N MET A 152 -5.60 -7.26 23.32
CA MET A 152 -5.44 -6.95 21.88
C MET A 152 -3.98 -6.89 21.44
N LEU A 153 -3.12 -6.25 22.23
CA LEU A 153 -1.71 -6.10 21.83
C LEU A 153 -1.01 -7.44 21.72
N GLN A 154 -1.23 -8.33 22.68
CA GLN A 154 -0.66 -9.70 22.64
C GLN A 154 -1.23 -10.49 21.46
N ALA A 155 -2.54 -10.44 21.24
CA ALA A 155 -3.18 -11.11 20.12
C ALA A 155 -2.67 -10.61 18.74
N LEU A 156 -2.35 -9.31 18.62
CA LEU A 156 -1.75 -8.73 17.42
C LEU A 156 -0.30 -9.15 17.22
N GLU A 157 0.48 -9.23 18.30
CA GLU A 157 1.87 -9.70 18.26
C GLU A 157 1.95 -11.15 17.78
N ASP A 158 1.08 -12.03 18.33
CA ASP A 158 1.03 -13.45 18.01
C ASP A 158 0.52 -13.72 16.57
N THR A 159 -0.49 -12.98 16.12
CA THR A 159 -1.20 -13.29 14.86
C THR A 159 -0.79 -12.41 13.69
N GLN A 160 -0.25 -11.23 13.94
CA GLN A 160 0.00 -10.17 12.95
C GLN A 160 -1.21 -9.87 12.05
N SER A 161 -2.42 -10.10 12.57
CA SER A 161 -3.67 -10.00 11.83
C SER A 161 -4.79 -9.48 12.71
N VAL A 162 -5.28 -8.28 12.43
CA VAL A 162 -6.45 -7.69 13.12
C VAL A 162 -7.65 -8.66 13.11
N THR A 163 -7.91 -9.30 11.97
CA THR A 163 -9.04 -10.25 11.87
C THR A 163 -8.87 -11.45 12.81
N ARG A 164 -7.66 -12.06 12.84
CA ARG A 164 -7.42 -13.20 13.73
C ARG A 164 -7.40 -12.81 15.19
N ALA A 165 -6.79 -11.65 15.52
CA ALA A 165 -6.79 -11.12 16.87
C ALA A 165 -8.23 -10.89 17.37
N LEU A 166 -9.06 -10.21 16.61
CA LEU A 166 -10.46 -9.99 16.93
C LEU A 166 -11.26 -11.29 17.08
N GLN A 167 -11.04 -12.27 16.19
CA GLN A 167 -11.69 -13.58 16.30
C GLN A 167 -11.30 -14.32 17.60
N GLY A 168 -10.01 -14.29 17.96
CA GLY A 168 -9.53 -14.84 19.23
C GLY A 168 -10.11 -14.15 20.46
N LEU A 169 -10.49 -12.87 20.34
CA LEU A 169 -11.10 -12.05 21.39
C LEU A 169 -12.64 -12.04 21.35
N GLY A 170 -13.26 -12.98 20.64
CA GLY A 170 -14.71 -13.17 20.66
C GLY A 170 -15.49 -12.35 19.64
N ILE A 171 -14.82 -11.70 18.69
CA ILE A 171 -15.46 -10.99 17.56
C ILE A 171 -15.31 -11.84 16.28
N PRO A 172 -16.29 -12.70 15.96
CA PRO A 172 -16.16 -13.65 14.86
C PRO A 172 -16.17 -12.99 13.48
N ASP A 173 -16.88 -11.87 13.36
CA ASP A 173 -16.98 -11.08 12.14
C ASP A 173 -17.14 -9.58 12.47
N TYR A 174 -16.80 -8.73 11.49
CA TYR A 174 -16.98 -7.28 11.60
C TYR A 174 -17.14 -6.66 10.22
N THR A 175 -17.73 -5.49 10.17
CA THR A 175 -17.95 -4.76 8.92
C THR A 175 -17.47 -3.32 9.04
N ARG A 176 -17.19 -2.72 7.89
CA ARG A 176 -16.87 -1.30 7.77
C ARG A 176 -18.16 -0.49 7.89
N LYS A 177 -18.27 0.35 8.91
CA LYS A 177 -19.39 1.28 9.09
C LYS A 177 -19.33 2.41 8.06
N TRP A 178 -18.15 3.00 7.89
CA TRP A 178 -17.88 4.05 6.91
C TRP A 178 -16.38 4.12 6.57
N THR A 179 -16.10 4.66 5.38
CA THR A 179 -14.74 4.97 4.93
C THR A 179 -14.73 6.36 4.31
N ARG A 180 -13.71 7.16 4.64
CA ARG A 180 -13.39 8.44 4.00
C ARG A 180 -12.05 8.31 3.30
N LEU A 181 -12.00 8.71 2.03
CA LEU A 181 -10.78 8.72 1.23
C LEU A 181 -10.35 10.15 0.96
N THR A 182 -9.07 10.43 1.13
CA THR A 182 -8.50 11.77 0.88
C THR A 182 -7.12 11.62 0.26
N ALA A 183 -6.89 12.29 -0.88
CA ALA A 183 -5.56 12.39 -1.47
C ALA A 183 -4.67 13.26 -0.56
N ARG A 184 -3.45 12.79 -0.30
CA ARG A 184 -2.44 13.44 0.54
C ARG A 184 -1.08 13.37 -0.13
N ARG A 185 -0.11 14.09 0.43
CA ARG A 185 1.31 13.93 0.14
C ARG A 185 1.96 13.12 1.25
N ALA A 186 2.86 12.21 0.89
CA ALA A 186 3.60 11.43 1.88
C ALA A 186 4.49 12.34 2.73
N SER A 187 4.42 12.21 4.04
CA SER A 187 5.40 12.80 4.95
C SER A 187 6.76 12.09 4.81
N ALA A 188 7.83 12.68 5.35
CA ALA A 188 9.16 12.06 5.34
C ALA A 188 9.15 10.64 5.95
N THR A 189 8.45 10.45 7.09
CA THR A 189 8.31 9.14 7.74
C THR A 189 7.54 8.14 6.87
N GLN A 190 6.40 8.56 6.29
CA GLN A 190 5.63 7.71 5.39
C GLN A 190 6.43 7.35 4.13
N ALA A 191 7.14 8.30 3.55
CA ALA A 191 7.98 8.09 2.38
C ALA A 191 9.09 7.06 2.64
N LEU A 192 9.74 7.14 3.82
CA LEU A 192 10.73 6.17 4.25
C LEU A 192 10.14 4.76 4.33
N HIS A 193 9.01 4.59 5.02
CA HIS A 193 8.37 3.30 5.21
C HIS A 193 7.79 2.72 3.90
N LEU A 194 7.18 3.56 3.08
CA LEU A 194 6.60 3.16 1.79
C LEU A 194 7.64 3.02 0.66
N ARG A 195 8.91 3.41 0.92
CA ARG A 195 10.00 3.42 -0.07
C ARG A 195 9.67 4.27 -1.29
N VAL A 196 8.99 5.39 -1.08
CA VAL A 196 8.65 6.40 -2.10
C VAL A 196 9.40 7.71 -1.84
N THR A 197 9.28 8.68 -2.72
CA THR A 197 9.85 10.01 -2.52
C THR A 197 8.98 10.81 -1.54
N GLU A 198 9.58 11.62 -0.67
CA GLU A 198 8.83 12.55 0.15
C GLU A 198 7.95 13.47 -0.72
N GLY A 199 6.70 13.68 -0.30
CA GLY A 199 5.71 14.40 -1.08
C GLY A 199 5.06 13.59 -2.20
N ALA A 200 5.43 12.31 -2.42
CA ALA A 200 4.73 11.43 -3.35
C ALA A 200 3.23 11.34 -3.02
N PRO A 201 2.37 11.12 -4.02
CA PRO A 201 0.94 10.99 -3.76
C PRO A 201 0.63 9.74 -2.93
N VAL A 202 -0.19 9.91 -1.90
CA VAL A 202 -0.74 8.80 -1.11
C VAL A 202 -2.24 8.98 -0.97
N MET A 203 -2.98 7.87 -0.95
CA MET A 203 -4.40 7.88 -0.64
C MET A 203 -4.59 7.54 0.83
N GLN A 204 -5.06 8.50 1.63
CA GLN A 204 -5.44 8.28 3.01
C GLN A 204 -6.85 7.71 3.06
N SER A 205 -7.02 6.56 3.72
CA SER A 205 -8.30 5.98 4.11
C SER A 205 -8.46 6.11 5.62
N VAL A 206 -9.58 6.65 6.06
CA VAL A 206 -9.98 6.69 7.47
C VAL A 206 -11.32 6.00 7.60
N GLY A 207 -11.51 5.16 8.61
CA GLY A 207 -12.77 4.45 8.76
C GLY A 207 -12.95 3.77 10.10
N VAL A 208 -14.19 3.37 10.38
CA VAL A 208 -14.58 2.63 11.58
C VAL A 208 -15.09 1.26 11.21
N ASN A 209 -14.60 0.24 11.91
CA ASN A 209 -15.15 -1.10 11.88
C ASN A 209 -16.07 -1.30 13.08
N VAL A 210 -17.15 -2.03 12.85
CA VAL A 210 -18.14 -2.38 13.86
C VAL A 210 -18.35 -3.89 13.93
N ASP A 211 -18.68 -4.39 15.10
CA ASP A 211 -19.11 -5.76 15.32
C ASP A 211 -20.50 -6.02 14.71
N PRO A 212 -21.05 -7.25 14.79
CA PRO A 212 -22.38 -7.58 14.29
C PRO A 212 -23.52 -6.78 14.94
N ASP A 213 -23.33 -6.31 16.18
CA ASP A 213 -24.31 -5.53 16.94
C ASP A 213 -24.21 -4.02 16.64
N GLY A 214 -23.25 -3.61 15.79
CA GLY A 214 -23.00 -2.22 15.39
C GLY A 214 -22.11 -1.43 16.35
N GLY A 215 -21.56 -2.08 17.38
CA GLY A 215 -20.61 -1.48 18.31
C GLY A 215 -19.25 -1.21 17.63
N PRO A 216 -18.67 0.00 17.78
CA PRO A 216 -17.37 0.29 17.18
C PRO A 216 -16.27 -0.52 17.88
N ILE A 217 -15.39 -1.13 17.06
CA ILE A 217 -14.29 -1.99 17.54
C ILE A 217 -12.93 -1.53 17.08
N GLU A 218 -12.85 -0.82 15.97
CA GLU A 218 -11.58 -0.34 15.40
C GLU A 218 -11.80 1.00 14.69
N PHE A 219 -10.94 1.96 14.97
CA PHE A 219 -10.77 3.16 14.19
C PHE A 219 -9.44 3.07 13.43
N GLY A 220 -9.50 3.05 12.11
CA GLY A 220 -8.36 2.81 11.25
C GLY A 220 -7.99 4.02 10.41
N ARG A 221 -6.69 4.31 10.32
CA ARG A 221 -6.08 5.26 9.37
C ARG A 221 -5.07 4.49 8.53
N THR A 222 -5.17 4.57 7.20
CA THR A 222 -4.24 3.87 6.29
C THR A 222 -3.81 4.82 5.18
N TRP A 223 -2.53 4.87 4.88
CA TRP A 223 -1.95 5.65 3.79
C TRP A 223 -1.38 4.70 2.77
N PHE A 224 -2.07 4.55 1.65
CA PHE A 224 -1.67 3.72 0.52
C PHE A 224 -0.72 4.48 -0.39
N ALA A 225 0.37 3.86 -0.81
CA ALA A 225 1.28 4.42 -1.81
C ALA A 225 0.56 4.50 -3.18
N GLY A 226 0.41 5.71 -3.74
CA GLY A 226 -0.36 5.92 -4.96
C GLY A 226 0.17 5.15 -6.17
N ASP A 227 1.48 4.98 -6.26
CA ASP A 227 2.12 4.23 -7.35
C ASP A 227 2.04 2.70 -7.17
N HIS A 228 1.73 2.21 -5.95
CA HIS A 228 1.74 0.79 -5.62
C HIS A 228 0.33 0.19 -5.47
N VAL A 229 -0.71 1.02 -5.35
CA VAL A 229 -2.07 0.56 -5.04
C VAL A 229 -3.12 1.28 -5.85
N THR A 230 -4.02 0.52 -6.45
CA THR A 230 -5.28 1.01 -7.00
C THR A 230 -6.40 0.62 -6.04
N LEU A 231 -7.10 1.61 -5.48
CA LEU A 231 -8.26 1.35 -4.64
C LEU A 231 -9.49 1.15 -5.53
N THR A 232 -10.13 -0.02 -5.41
CA THR A 232 -11.33 -0.35 -6.18
C THR A 232 -12.58 -0.26 -5.30
N LEU A 233 -13.63 0.36 -5.82
CA LEU A 233 -14.96 0.47 -5.21
C LEU A 233 -15.93 -0.30 -6.11
N GLY A 234 -16.59 -1.31 -5.57
CA GLY A 234 -17.54 -2.11 -6.31
C GLY A 234 -18.33 -3.02 -5.37
N GLU A 235 -19.47 -3.53 -5.86
CA GLU A 235 -20.19 -4.60 -5.18
C GLU A 235 -19.39 -5.91 -5.36
N THR A 236 -18.96 -6.48 -4.25
CA THR A 236 -18.48 -7.87 -4.16
C THR A 236 -19.51 -8.72 -3.46
#